data_74387ccc4f8538f3fba28a8c7d3ed8ec
#
_entry.id   74387ccc4f8538f3fba28a8c7d3ed8ec
#
_cell.length_a   1.000
_cell.length_b   1.000
_cell.length_c   1.000
_cell.angle_alpha   90.00
_cell.angle_beta   90.00
_cell.angle_gamma   90.00
#
_symmetry.space_group_name_H-M   'P 1'
#
loop_
_entity.id
_entity.type
_entity.pdbx_description
1 polymer ?
#
loop_
_entity_poly.entity_id
_entity_poly.type
_entity_poly.pdbx_seq_one_letter_code
_entity_poly.pdbx_strand_id
1 'polypeptide(L)'
;LNIDGTPRLGSNGQPIETYTNNDVTNLARVFTGYDWDFTGNVRTPSTGDPNRLINNTRYVTQPMTLDPTKWERPSTTSQHSTLEVNFLGTNIPANTDGTAALKTALDALFNHANVGPFFARQMIQRLVTSNPSPAY
;
A
#
# COMPACT_ATOMS: atom_id res chain seq x y z
N LEU A 1 -4.53 19.72 -2.32
CA LEU A 1 -4.66 20.74 -1.27
C LEU A 1 -3.75 21.92 -1.56
N ASN A 2 -4.11 23.09 -1.04
CA ASN A 2 -3.21 24.22 -0.90
C ASN A 2 -2.24 23.98 0.28
N ILE A 3 -1.21 24.83 0.41
CA ILE A 3 -0.22 24.70 1.49
C ILE A 3 -0.85 24.87 2.89
N ASP A 4 -1.93 25.64 2.99
CA ASP A 4 -2.71 25.85 4.21
C ASP A 4 -3.69 24.69 4.52
N GLY A 5 -3.67 23.61 3.71
CA GLY A 5 -4.55 22.46 3.86
C GLY A 5 -5.97 22.64 3.33
N THR A 6 -6.31 23.78 2.72
CA THR A 6 -7.61 23.98 2.09
C THR A 6 -7.72 23.24 0.75
N PRO A 7 -8.93 22.84 0.32
CA PRO A 7 -9.12 22.25 -1.01
C PRO A 7 -8.71 23.22 -2.14
N ARG A 8 -7.99 22.73 -3.11
CA ARG A 8 -7.81 23.46 -4.39
C ARG A 8 -9.10 23.37 -5.18
N LEU A 9 -9.58 24.50 -5.64
CA LEU A 9 -10.82 24.60 -6.42
C LEU A 9 -10.51 24.74 -7.91
N GLY A 10 -11.32 24.08 -8.72
CA GLY A 10 -11.34 24.24 -10.17
C GLY A 10 -12.05 25.52 -10.60
N SER A 11 -12.08 25.78 -11.90
CA SER A 11 -12.80 26.95 -12.48
C SER A 11 -14.31 26.95 -12.23
N ASN A 12 -14.86 25.78 -11.90
CA ASN A 12 -16.27 25.59 -11.54
C ASN A 12 -16.54 25.77 -10.03
N GLY A 13 -15.55 26.16 -9.23
CA GLY A 13 -15.66 26.32 -7.77
C GLY A 13 -15.70 25.00 -6.99
N GLN A 14 -15.56 23.85 -7.65
CA GLN A 14 -15.54 22.54 -6.98
C GLN A 14 -14.12 22.12 -6.64
N PRO A 15 -13.91 21.31 -5.58
CA PRO A 15 -12.62 20.73 -5.28
C PRO A 15 -12.07 19.92 -6.47
N ILE A 16 -10.79 20.13 -6.78
CA ILE A 16 -10.08 19.33 -7.80
C ILE A 16 -9.76 17.98 -7.19
N GLU A 17 -10.17 16.91 -7.86
CA GLU A 17 -9.80 15.55 -7.49
C GLU A 17 -8.28 15.38 -7.60
N THR A 18 -7.68 14.73 -6.61
CA THR A 18 -6.24 14.46 -6.58
C THR A 18 -5.90 13.20 -7.37
N TYR A 19 -6.81 12.25 -7.39
CA TYR A 19 -6.67 10.97 -8.07
C TYR A 19 -8.01 10.52 -8.67
N THR A 20 -7.93 9.63 -9.60
CA THR A 20 -9.07 9.03 -10.29
C THR A 20 -9.21 7.55 -9.93
N ASN A 21 -10.34 6.93 -10.27
CA ASN A 21 -10.49 5.48 -10.18
C ASN A 21 -9.40 4.72 -10.96
N ASN A 22 -8.94 5.29 -12.07
CA ASN A 22 -7.89 4.68 -12.86
C ASN A 22 -6.54 4.65 -12.10
N ASP A 23 -6.21 5.72 -11.37
CA ASP A 23 -5.03 5.75 -10.50
C ASP A 23 -5.10 4.66 -9.44
N VAL A 24 -6.26 4.48 -8.80
CA VAL A 24 -6.47 3.43 -7.78
C VAL A 24 -6.31 2.03 -8.37
N THR A 25 -6.97 1.77 -9.52
CA THR A 25 -6.92 0.46 -10.18
C THR A 25 -5.51 0.11 -10.66
N ASN A 26 -4.79 1.08 -11.20
CA ASN A 26 -3.41 0.91 -11.63
C ASN A 26 -2.49 0.67 -10.43
N LEU A 27 -2.60 1.50 -9.39
CA LEU A 27 -1.79 1.35 -8.17
C LEU A 27 -2.01 -0.01 -7.50
N ALA A 28 -3.24 -0.54 -7.52
CA ALA A 28 -3.55 -1.86 -6.95
C ALA A 28 -2.69 -2.99 -7.56
N ARG A 29 -2.26 -2.86 -8.82
CA ARG A 29 -1.39 -3.84 -9.48
C ARG A 29 -0.02 -3.98 -8.81
N VAL A 30 0.49 -2.90 -8.22
CA VAL A 30 1.78 -2.90 -7.50
C VAL A 30 1.76 -3.84 -6.30
N PHE A 31 0.60 -4.01 -5.67
CA PHE A 31 0.42 -4.84 -4.46
C PHE A 31 0.05 -6.30 -4.78
N THR A 32 -0.01 -6.68 -6.06
CA THR A 32 -0.30 -8.06 -6.45
C THR A 32 0.90 -8.97 -6.20
N GLY A 33 0.64 -10.24 -5.91
CA GLY A 33 1.68 -11.28 -5.76
C GLY A 33 2.38 -11.28 -4.40
N TYR A 34 1.99 -10.42 -3.47
CA TYR A 34 2.45 -10.50 -2.07
C TYR A 34 1.55 -11.44 -1.28
N ASP A 35 2.16 -12.34 -0.53
CA ASP A 35 1.47 -13.22 0.41
C ASP A 35 2.32 -13.40 1.69
N TRP A 36 1.75 -14.04 2.69
CA TRP A 36 2.45 -14.30 3.94
C TRP A 36 3.66 -15.21 3.74
N ASP A 37 4.77 -14.91 4.41
CA ASP A 37 5.95 -15.77 4.42
C ASP A 37 5.76 -16.89 5.46
N PHE A 38 5.55 -18.10 4.94
CA PHE A 38 5.40 -19.32 5.75
C PHE A 38 6.72 -20.06 6.01
N THR A 39 7.86 -19.45 5.70
CA THR A 39 9.16 -20.05 5.96
C THR A 39 9.33 -20.41 7.45
N GLY A 40 9.56 -21.68 7.72
CA GLY A 40 9.71 -22.19 9.09
C GLY A 40 8.41 -22.23 9.91
N ASN A 41 7.27 -22.06 9.26
CA ASN A 41 5.98 -22.31 9.90
C ASN A 41 5.77 -23.81 10.12
N VAL A 42 5.32 -24.18 11.30
CA VAL A 42 4.99 -25.56 11.65
C VAL A 42 3.47 -25.69 11.73
N ARG A 43 2.94 -26.69 11.04
CA ARG A 43 1.52 -27.06 11.15
C ARG A 43 1.38 -28.21 12.15
N THR A 44 0.55 -28.01 13.14
CA THR A 44 0.25 -29.04 14.14
C THR A 44 -1.23 -29.40 14.12
N PRO A 45 -1.59 -30.67 14.39
CA PRO A 45 -2.98 -31.04 14.53
C PRO A 45 -3.67 -30.25 15.65
N SER A 46 -4.92 -29.84 15.42
CA SER A 46 -5.73 -29.20 16.44
C SER A 46 -6.06 -30.19 17.54
N THR A 47 -6.10 -29.72 18.80
CA THR A 47 -6.45 -30.54 19.97
C THR A 47 -7.89 -31.11 19.89
N GLY A 48 -8.78 -30.47 19.17
CA GLY A 48 -10.17 -30.91 19.02
C GLY A 48 -10.49 -31.67 17.73
N ASP A 49 -9.61 -31.57 16.72
CA ASP A 49 -9.77 -32.24 15.43
C ASP A 49 -8.39 -32.53 14.82
N PRO A 50 -7.93 -33.79 14.87
CA PRO A 50 -6.62 -34.18 14.35
C PRO A 50 -6.46 -33.95 12.83
N ASN A 51 -7.54 -33.85 12.08
CA ASN A 51 -7.53 -33.59 10.65
C ASN A 51 -7.41 -32.10 10.33
N ARG A 52 -7.65 -31.23 11.31
CA ARG A 52 -7.50 -29.79 11.18
C ARG A 52 -6.09 -29.39 11.61
N LEU A 53 -5.28 -28.96 10.66
CA LEU A 53 -3.96 -28.40 10.92
C LEU A 53 -4.08 -26.91 11.27
N ILE A 54 -3.40 -26.51 12.35
CA ILE A 54 -3.25 -25.11 12.74
C ILE A 54 -1.80 -24.69 12.53
N ASN A 55 -1.61 -23.52 11.94
CA ASN A 55 -0.30 -22.91 11.81
C ASN A 55 0.10 -22.27 13.14
N ASN A 56 1.39 -22.27 13.45
CA ASN A 56 1.87 -21.33 14.45
C ASN A 56 1.70 -19.89 13.93
N THR A 57 1.84 -18.90 14.80
CA THR A 57 1.61 -17.49 14.46
C THR A 57 2.85 -16.78 13.88
N ARG A 58 3.91 -17.53 13.53
CA ARG A 58 5.17 -16.94 13.09
C ARG A 58 5.00 -16.10 11.82
N TYR A 59 4.21 -16.57 10.88
CA TYR A 59 3.97 -15.87 9.61
C TYR A 59 3.41 -14.45 9.79
N VAL A 60 2.62 -14.17 10.84
CA VAL A 60 2.06 -12.85 11.09
C VAL A 60 3.10 -11.82 11.58
N THR A 61 4.27 -12.28 11.99
CA THR A 61 5.38 -11.43 12.44
C THR A 61 6.46 -11.26 11.37
N GLN A 62 6.31 -11.92 10.22
CA GLN A 62 7.22 -11.80 9.09
C GLN A 62 6.66 -10.81 8.06
N PRO A 63 7.52 -10.07 7.37
CA PRO A 63 7.10 -9.32 6.19
C PRO A 63 6.46 -10.25 5.15
N MET A 64 5.47 -9.74 4.42
CA MET A 64 4.94 -10.45 3.24
C MET A 64 6.04 -10.64 2.20
N THR A 65 5.92 -11.68 1.40
CA THR A 65 6.90 -12.04 0.38
C THR A 65 6.29 -12.14 -1.02
N LEU A 66 7.08 -11.79 -2.03
CA LEU A 66 6.79 -12.07 -3.45
C LEU A 66 7.29 -13.46 -3.89
N ASP A 67 8.06 -14.15 -3.06
CA ASP A 67 8.58 -15.47 -3.37
C ASP A 67 7.47 -16.52 -3.19
N PRO A 68 6.89 -17.03 -4.29
CA PRO A 68 5.76 -17.94 -4.20
C PRO A 68 6.11 -19.30 -3.61
N THR A 69 7.40 -19.64 -3.53
CA THR A 69 7.84 -20.90 -2.89
C THR A 69 7.70 -20.87 -1.38
N LYS A 70 7.55 -19.67 -0.79
CA LYS A 70 7.42 -19.44 0.65
C LYS A 70 5.98 -19.27 1.12
N TRP A 71 5.01 -19.24 0.22
CA TRP A 71 3.60 -19.05 0.57
C TRP A 71 3.03 -20.26 1.30
N GLU A 72 1.87 -20.10 1.92
CA GLU A 72 1.16 -21.21 2.56
C GLU A 72 0.93 -22.39 1.59
N ARG A 73 0.61 -22.07 0.35
CA ARG A 73 0.52 -23.01 -0.78
C ARG A 73 1.61 -22.65 -1.78
N PRO A 74 2.80 -23.28 -1.65
CA PRO A 74 3.92 -22.95 -2.50
C PRO A 74 3.60 -23.09 -3.99
N SER A 75 4.09 -22.16 -4.78
CA SER A 75 3.97 -22.14 -6.24
C SER A 75 5.33 -21.84 -6.86
N THR A 76 5.49 -22.17 -8.12
CA THR A 76 6.65 -21.78 -8.93
C THR A 76 6.36 -20.59 -9.82
N THR A 77 5.10 -20.11 -9.81
CA THR A 77 4.64 -19.01 -10.67
C THR A 77 4.34 -17.78 -9.84
N SER A 78 5.03 -16.68 -10.16
CA SER A 78 4.72 -15.38 -9.58
C SER A 78 3.29 -14.95 -9.92
N GLN A 79 2.62 -14.33 -8.96
CA GLN A 79 1.30 -13.73 -9.13
C GLN A 79 1.39 -12.19 -9.21
N HIS A 80 2.59 -11.64 -9.29
CA HIS A 80 2.77 -10.21 -9.48
C HIS A 80 2.33 -9.79 -10.89
N SER A 81 1.65 -8.65 -10.99
CA SER A 81 1.19 -8.11 -12.26
C SER A 81 2.38 -7.70 -13.14
N THR A 82 2.38 -8.15 -14.38
CA THR A 82 3.36 -7.75 -15.40
C THR A 82 2.92 -6.55 -16.23
N LEU A 83 1.75 -5.99 -15.95
CA LEU A 83 1.21 -4.86 -16.70
C LEU A 83 1.88 -3.54 -16.27
N GLU A 84 1.94 -2.62 -17.23
CA GLU A 84 2.32 -1.23 -16.95
C GLU A 84 1.38 -0.60 -15.93
N VAL A 85 1.94 0.25 -15.05
CA VAL A 85 1.19 0.97 -14.01
C VAL A 85 1.40 2.47 -14.20
N ASN A 86 0.29 3.19 -14.36
CA ASN A 86 0.27 4.65 -14.46
C ASN A 86 -0.64 5.24 -13.40
N PHE A 87 -0.11 6.02 -12.46
CA PHE A 87 -0.87 6.65 -11.39
C PHE A 87 -0.23 7.97 -10.95
N LEU A 88 -1.02 8.97 -10.67
CA LEU A 88 -0.57 10.29 -10.16
C LEU A 88 0.63 10.89 -10.93
N GLY A 89 0.68 10.68 -12.24
CA GLY A 89 1.79 11.13 -13.10
C GLY A 89 3.07 10.26 -13.02
N THR A 90 3.04 9.17 -12.24
CA THR A 90 4.15 8.20 -12.16
C THR A 90 3.89 7.04 -13.10
N ASN A 91 4.91 6.64 -13.86
CA ASN A 91 4.91 5.47 -14.73
C ASN A 91 5.84 4.39 -14.16
N ILE A 92 5.35 3.17 -14.05
CA ILE A 92 6.13 1.95 -13.76
C ILE A 92 5.99 1.06 -14.99
N PRO A 93 7.09 0.78 -15.70
CA PRO A 93 7.06 -0.01 -16.94
C PRO A 93 6.50 -1.43 -16.73
N ALA A 94 5.93 -1.99 -17.78
CA ALA A 94 5.52 -3.40 -17.80
C ALA A 94 6.72 -4.31 -17.46
N ASN A 95 6.45 -5.44 -16.81
CA ASN A 95 7.44 -6.43 -16.36
C ASN A 95 8.46 -5.89 -15.34
N THR A 96 8.17 -4.78 -14.66
CA THR A 96 8.99 -4.33 -13.52
C THR A 96 8.88 -5.33 -12.39
N ASP A 97 10.01 -5.65 -11.75
CA ASP A 97 10.04 -6.49 -10.55
C ASP A 97 9.17 -5.90 -9.43
N GLY A 98 8.43 -6.76 -8.72
CA GLY A 98 7.46 -6.29 -7.74
C GLY A 98 8.05 -5.50 -6.57
N THR A 99 9.28 -5.81 -6.14
CA THR A 99 9.96 -5.03 -5.10
C THR A 99 10.32 -3.63 -5.62
N ALA A 100 10.82 -3.56 -6.85
CA ALA A 100 11.14 -2.29 -7.51
C ALA A 100 9.87 -1.47 -7.78
N ALA A 101 8.79 -2.13 -8.21
CA ALA A 101 7.49 -1.50 -8.43
C ALA A 101 6.92 -0.91 -7.14
N LEU A 102 6.96 -1.69 -6.04
CA LEU A 102 6.51 -1.22 -4.73
C LEU A 102 7.33 -0.03 -4.24
N LYS A 103 8.66 -0.11 -4.36
CA LYS A 103 9.53 1.01 -3.96
C LYS A 103 9.20 2.28 -4.74
N THR A 104 9.08 2.19 -6.06
CA THR A 104 8.73 3.33 -6.92
C THR A 104 7.38 3.92 -6.54
N ALA A 105 6.39 3.07 -6.28
CA ALA A 105 5.07 3.51 -5.89
C ALA A 105 5.07 4.21 -4.52
N LEU A 106 5.75 3.66 -3.54
CA LEU A 106 5.86 4.27 -2.20
C LEU A 106 6.62 5.60 -2.25
N ASP A 107 7.70 5.68 -3.01
CA ASP A 107 8.45 6.93 -3.21
C ASP A 107 7.57 8.01 -3.86
N ALA A 108 6.80 7.65 -4.90
CA ALA A 108 5.89 8.58 -5.57
C ALA A 108 4.77 9.07 -4.63
N LEU A 109 4.18 8.18 -3.85
CA LEU A 109 3.15 8.53 -2.87
C LEU A 109 3.72 9.42 -1.77
N PHE A 110 4.88 9.06 -1.20
CA PHE A 110 5.51 9.82 -0.12
C PHE A 110 5.90 11.25 -0.54
N ASN A 111 6.40 11.40 -1.77
CA ASN A 111 6.81 12.70 -2.32
C ASN A 111 5.65 13.50 -2.94
N HIS A 112 4.43 12.99 -2.91
CA HIS A 112 3.28 13.69 -3.46
C HIS A 112 3.03 14.99 -2.69
N ALA A 113 2.76 16.09 -3.41
CA ALA A 113 2.63 17.44 -2.84
C ALA A 113 1.60 17.57 -1.71
N ASN A 114 0.59 16.71 -1.69
CA ASN A 114 -0.45 16.73 -0.64
C ASN A 114 -0.03 16.03 0.67
N VAL A 115 1.02 15.21 0.66
CA VAL A 115 1.40 14.41 1.85
C VAL A 115 1.90 15.28 2.98
N GLY A 116 2.81 16.21 2.69
CA GLY A 116 3.33 17.13 3.69
C GLY A 116 2.25 17.93 4.41
N PRO A 117 1.42 18.71 3.69
CA PRO A 117 0.33 19.49 4.30
C PRO A 117 -0.70 18.62 5.04
N PHE A 118 -1.07 17.48 4.46
CA PHE A 118 -2.00 16.56 5.11
C PHE A 118 -1.46 16.00 6.42
N PHE A 119 -0.24 15.48 6.39
CA PHE A 119 0.40 14.90 7.57
C PHE A 119 0.64 15.94 8.66
N ALA A 120 1.17 17.11 8.31
CA ALA A 120 1.40 18.21 9.24
C ALA A 120 0.10 18.61 9.94
N ARG A 121 -0.99 18.79 9.18
CA ARG A 121 -2.30 19.11 9.75
C ARG A 121 -2.78 18.03 10.74
N GLN A 122 -2.66 16.75 10.39
CA GLN A 122 -3.05 15.65 11.29
C GLN A 122 -2.23 15.66 12.58
N MET A 123 -0.93 15.90 12.49
CA MET A 123 -0.05 16.00 13.67
C MET A 123 -0.44 17.17 14.57
N ILE A 124 -0.67 18.35 13.99
CA ILE A 124 -1.10 19.53 14.74
C ILE A 124 -2.43 19.26 15.44
N GLN A 125 -3.41 18.73 14.72
CA GLN A 125 -4.75 18.45 15.27
C GLN A 125 -4.73 17.43 16.41
N ARG A 126 -3.81 16.49 16.41
CA ARG A 126 -3.75 15.44 17.43
C ARG A 126 -2.83 15.75 18.59
N LEU A 127 -1.78 16.52 18.37
CA LEU A 127 -0.71 16.74 19.37
C LEU A 127 -0.69 18.16 19.93
N VAL A 128 -1.24 19.13 19.23
CA VAL A 128 -1.16 20.55 19.62
C VAL A 128 -2.55 21.14 19.90
N THR A 129 -3.44 21.13 18.91
CA THR A 129 -4.80 21.71 19.04
C THR A 129 -5.74 21.04 18.06
N SER A 130 -6.94 20.68 18.53
CA SER A 130 -7.97 20.05 17.68
C SER A 130 -8.52 20.96 16.59
N ASN A 131 -8.38 22.28 16.75
CA ASN A 131 -8.87 23.29 15.78
C ASN A 131 -7.76 24.31 15.47
N PRO A 132 -6.76 23.95 14.66
CA PRO A 132 -5.67 24.83 14.31
C PRO A 132 -6.17 26.03 13.49
N SER A 133 -5.63 27.20 13.75
CA SER A 133 -5.88 28.38 12.92
C SER A 133 -5.16 28.24 11.57
N PRO A 134 -5.54 29.01 10.54
CA PRO A 134 -4.85 29.03 9.26
C PRO A 134 -3.36 29.44 9.32
N ALA A 135 -2.94 30.01 10.45
CA ALA A 135 -1.56 30.44 10.66
C ALA A 135 -0.61 29.33 11.18
N TYR A 136 -1.17 28.15 11.50
CA TYR A 136 -0.38 27.00 11.94
C TYR A 136 0.26 26.26 10.79
#